data_4892e9b54d34144c5c83dcfbf184b3be
#
_entry.id   4892e9b54d34144c5c83dcfbf184b3be
#
_cell.length_a   1.000
_cell.length_b   1.000
_cell.length_c   1.000
_cell.angle_alpha   90.00
_cell.angle_beta   90.00
_cell.angle_gamma   90.00
#
_symmetry.space_group_name_H-M   'P 1'
#
loop_
_entity.id
_entity.type
_entity.pdbx_description
1 polymer ?
#
loop_
_entity_poly.entity_id
_entity_poly.type
_entity_poly.pdbx_seq_one_letter_code
_entity_poly.pdbx_strand_id
1 'polypeptide(L)'
;MSPLAVAAPPWRALAAAALAAALTVAAGPARADDPTPVGRWTTVDDDTGKPKSVVRIFEENGKLQGRIESIVLAPGEDPAPKCTKCDGERKDQPIVGMVILWGLSRDGAEWSGGRILDPDNGSTYRCLMEPVEGGSKLKVRGYIGLSIIGRTQVWLRAE
;
A
#
# COMPACT_ATOMS: atom_id res chain seq x y z
N MET A 1 60.90 74.84 18.28
CA MET A 1 60.84 74.00 17.08
C MET A 1 59.94 72.86 17.40
N SER A 2 58.70 72.95 17.04
CA SER A 2 57.68 71.93 17.29
C SER A 2 57.47 71.08 16.07
N PRO A 3 57.37 69.77 16.13
CA PRO A 3 56.79 69.00 15.07
C PRO A 3 55.32 68.70 15.33
N LEU A 4 54.58 68.82 14.30
CA LEU A 4 53.15 68.71 14.10
C LEU A 4 52.68 67.26 14.38
N ALA A 5 51.63 67.14 15.25
CA ALA A 5 50.89 65.91 15.45
C ALA A 5 49.92 65.67 14.29
N VAL A 6 50.14 64.60 13.56
CA VAL A 6 49.20 64.10 12.54
C VAL A 6 48.14 63.25 13.18
N ALA A 7 46.92 63.72 13.19
CA ALA A 7 45.78 62.99 13.64
C ALA A 7 45.36 61.89 12.63
N ALA A 8 45.25 60.65 13.09
CA ALA A 8 44.73 59.53 12.30
C ALA A 8 43.20 59.56 12.30
N PRO A 9 42.53 59.27 11.18
CA PRO A 9 41.09 59.23 11.11
C PRO A 9 40.53 57.95 11.72
N PRO A 10 39.31 58.01 12.32
CA PRO A 10 38.67 56.83 12.93
C PRO A 10 38.12 55.95 11.81
N TRP A 11 38.62 54.76 11.72
CA TRP A 11 38.08 53.70 10.82
C TRP A 11 36.77 53.19 11.40
N ARG A 12 35.77 53.44 10.64
CA ARG A 12 34.43 52.90 10.87
C ARG A 12 34.49 51.36 10.88
N ALA A 13 34.18 50.78 12.01
CA ALA A 13 33.92 49.35 12.13
C ALA A 13 32.62 49.03 11.37
N LEU A 14 32.78 48.44 10.20
CA LEU A 14 31.63 47.81 9.51
C LEU A 14 31.34 46.49 10.19
N ALA A 15 30.31 46.49 11.02
CA ALA A 15 29.72 45.26 11.54
C ALA A 15 29.03 44.53 10.41
N ALA A 16 29.65 43.48 9.89
CA ALA A 16 29.00 42.52 8.98
C ALA A 16 27.99 41.70 9.78
N ALA A 17 26.71 42.08 9.70
CA ALA A 17 25.61 41.27 10.17
C ALA A 17 25.45 40.08 9.20
N ALA A 18 25.97 38.92 9.55
CA ALA A 18 25.68 37.68 8.86
C ALA A 18 24.22 37.27 9.16
N LEU A 19 23.34 37.51 8.19
CA LEU A 19 21.98 36.95 8.20
C LEU A 19 22.11 35.44 7.98
N ALA A 20 22.06 34.65 9.03
CA ALA A 20 21.84 33.23 8.95
C ALA A 20 20.36 33.00 8.57
N ALA A 21 20.10 32.81 7.28
CA ALA A 21 18.80 32.34 6.81
C ALA A 21 18.65 30.86 7.25
N ALA A 22 17.98 30.64 8.36
CA ALA A 22 17.53 29.32 8.75
C ALA A 22 16.48 28.86 7.73
N LEU A 23 16.87 27.95 6.83
CA LEU A 23 15.92 27.20 6.03
C LEU A 23 15.15 26.28 7.00
N THR A 24 14.02 26.75 7.49
CA THR A 24 13.02 25.88 8.09
C THR A 24 12.42 25.06 6.95
N VAL A 25 12.89 23.84 6.79
CA VAL A 25 12.19 22.81 6.02
C VAL A 25 10.88 22.59 6.77
N ALA A 26 9.82 23.24 6.29
CA ALA A 26 8.47 22.93 6.74
C ALA A 26 8.20 21.49 6.31
N ALA A 27 8.31 20.55 7.24
CA ALA A 27 7.71 19.24 7.09
C ALA A 27 6.20 19.52 6.90
N GLY A 28 5.73 19.40 5.65
CA GLY A 28 4.32 19.48 5.35
C GLY A 28 3.59 18.48 6.23
N PRO A 29 2.34 18.79 6.67
CA PRO A 29 1.57 17.85 7.46
C PRO A 29 1.51 16.53 6.69
N ALA A 30 1.97 15.45 7.31
CA ALA A 30 1.71 14.11 6.80
C ALA A 30 0.21 14.04 6.58
N ARG A 31 -0.21 13.85 5.33
CA ARG A 31 -1.63 13.66 5.01
C ARG A 31 -2.07 12.39 5.73
N ALA A 32 -2.74 12.59 6.86
CA ALA A 32 -3.31 11.52 7.67
C ALA A 32 -4.47 10.77 6.98
N ASP A 33 -4.87 11.21 5.77
CA ASP A 33 -6.14 10.82 5.14
C ASP A 33 -5.99 10.19 3.75
N ASP A 34 -4.80 9.82 3.32
CA ASP A 34 -4.70 9.02 2.08
C ASP A 34 -5.28 7.64 2.34
N PRO A 35 -6.33 7.22 1.60
CA PRO A 35 -6.95 5.93 1.82
C PRO A 35 -5.93 4.81 1.64
N THR A 36 -5.84 3.93 2.64
CA THR A 36 -4.91 2.80 2.64
C THR A 36 -5.63 1.49 2.35
N PRO A 37 -5.00 0.55 1.62
CA PRO A 37 -5.50 -0.81 1.49
C PRO A 37 -5.47 -1.60 2.80
N VAL A 38 -4.73 -1.16 3.82
CA VAL A 38 -4.67 -1.87 5.10
C VAL A 38 -6.05 -1.94 5.74
N GLY A 39 -6.43 -3.13 6.18
CA GLY A 39 -7.73 -3.39 6.80
C GLY A 39 -8.37 -4.69 6.30
N ARG A 40 -9.66 -4.83 6.54
CA ARG A 40 -10.46 -6.00 6.17
C ARG A 40 -11.31 -5.68 4.94
N TRP A 41 -11.39 -6.65 4.05
CA TRP A 41 -12.06 -6.48 2.76
C TRP A 41 -12.91 -7.68 2.43
N THR A 42 -14.18 -7.46 2.13
CA THR A 42 -15.07 -8.48 1.58
C THR A 42 -14.81 -8.60 0.08
N THR A 43 -14.37 -9.77 -0.36
CA THR A 43 -14.29 -10.11 -1.77
C THR A 43 -15.65 -10.53 -2.29
N VAL A 44 -15.88 -10.33 -3.58
CA VAL A 44 -17.12 -10.72 -4.24
C VAL A 44 -16.83 -11.77 -5.30
N ASP A 45 -17.79 -12.66 -5.48
CA ASP A 45 -17.81 -13.59 -6.60
C ASP A 45 -18.19 -12.82 -7.88
N ASP A 46 -17.40 -12.97 -8.94
CA ASP A 46 -17.58 -12.17 -10.15
C ASP A 46 -18.79 -12.54 -10.98
N ASP A 47 -19.24 -13.77 -10.87
CA ASP A 47 -20.38 -14.28 -11.64
C ASP A 47 -21.71 -13.89 -10.95
N THR A 48 -21.72 -13.93 -9.64
CA THR A 48 -22.94 -13.73 -8.84
C THR A 48 -23.00 -12.38 -8.12
N GLY A 49 -21.87 -11.68 -7.97
CA GLY A 49 -21.73 -10.46 -7.17
C GLY A 49 -21.92 -10.66 -5.66
N LYS A 50 -22.01 -11.90 -5.19
CA LYS A 50 -22.21 -12.21 -3.77
C LYS A 50 -20.89 -12.18 -2.99
N PRO A 51 -20.95 -11.88 -1.68
CA PRO A 51 -19.78 -12.02 -0.81
C PRO A 51 -19.20 -13.42 -0.88
N LYS A 52 -17.87 -13.51 -1.01
CA LYS A 52 -17.14 -14.78 -1.14
C LYS A 52 -16.19 -15.04 0.02
N SER A 53 -15.43 -14.06 0.43
CA SER A 53 -14.48 -14.19 1.53
C SER A 53 -14.18 -12.84 2.18
N VAL A 54 -13.54 -12.87 3.34
CA VAL A 54 -12.92 -11.69 3.96
C VAL A 54 -11.42 -11.86 3.90
N VAL A 55 -10.75 -10.86 3.34
CA VAL A 55 -9.29 -10.78 3.25
C VAL A 55 -8.82 -9.65 4.17
N ARG A 56 -7.88 -9.94 5.05
CA ARG A 56 -7.16 -8.96 5.84
C ARG A 56 -5.89 -8.56 5.13
N ILE A 57 -5.77 -7.27 4.80
CA ILE A 57 -4.54 -6.66 4.28
C ILE A 57 -3.80 -6.00 5.42
N PHE A 58 -2.50 -6.25 5.51
CA PHE A 58 -1.61 -5.73 6.53
C PHE A 58 -0.23 -5.43 5.93
N GLU A 59 0.53 -4.61 6.62
CA GLU A 59 1.90 -4.31 6.22
C GLU A 59 2.88 -5.21 6.98
N GLU A 60 3.83 -5.76 6.25
CA GLU A 60 4.92 -6.54 6.78
C GLU A 60 6.21 -6.21 6.01
N ASN A 61 7.27 -5.80 6.73
CA ASN A 61 8.56 -5.40 6.15
C ASN A 61 8.43 -4.32 5.04
N GLY A 62 7.55 -3.33 5.25
CA GLY A 62 7.33 -2.22 4.31
C GLY A 62 6.57 -2.61 3.03
N LYS A 63 5.97 -3.79 3.00
CA LYS A 63 5.15 -4.28 1.87
C LYS A 63 3.80 -4.76 2.35
N LEU A 64 2.78 -4.61 1.49
CA LEU A 64 1.47 -5.14 1.81
C LEU A 64 1.39 -6.64 1.53
N GLN A 65 0.71 -7.31 2.45
CA GLN A 65 0.30 -8.69 2.36
C GLN A 65 -1.20 -8.81 2.64
N GLY A 66 -1.82 -9.88 2.15
CA GLY A 66 -3.24 -10.15 2.39
C GLY A 66 -3.49 -11.62 2.66
N ARG A 67 -4.24 -11.90 3.74
CA ARG A 67 -4.58 -13.24 4.20
C ARG A 67 -6.09 -13.42 4.19
N ILE A 68 -6.56 -14.56 3.75
CA ILE A 68 -7.97 -14.94 3.87
C ILE A 68 -8.27 -15.20 5.35
N GLU A 69 -9.17 -14.39 5.95
CA GLU A 69 -9.63 -14.59 7.34
C GLU A 69 -10.82 -15.55 7.42
N SER A 70 -11.73 -15.46 6.46
CA SER A 70 -12.93 -16.31 6.42
C SER A 70 -13.44 -16.47 4.99
N ILE A 71 -14.25 -17.50 4.80
CA ILE A 71 -14.94 -17.79 3.53
C ILE A 71 -16.43 -17.81 3.81
N VAL A 72 -17.21 -17.27 2.88
CA VAL A 72 -18.68 -17.40 2.89
C VAL A 72 -19.02 -18.68 2.15
N LEU A 73 -19.52 -19.66 2.87
CA LEU A 73 -19.87 -20.98 2.34
C LEU A 73 -21.36 -21.04 1.97
N ALA A 74 -21.66 -21.67 0.85
CA ALA A 74 -23.02 -22.06 0.52
C ALA A 74 -23.43 -23.34 1.29
N PRO A 75 -24.72 -23.60 1.47
CA PRO A 75 -25.17 -24.84 2.07
C PRO A 75 -24.62 -26.07 1.32
N GLY A 76 -23.96 -26.97 2.07
CA GLY A 76 -23.38 -28.21 1.52
C GLY A 76 -21.95 -28.09 1.03
N GLU A 77 -21.33 -26.90 1.07
CA GLU A 77 -19.90 -26.76 0.78
C GLU A 77 -19.03 -27.27 1.93
N ASP A 78 -17.78 -27.61 1.60
CA ASP A 78 -16.78 -28.05 2.58
C ASP A 78 -16.49 -26.93 3.58
N PRO A 79 -16.68 -27.14 4.90
CA PRO A 79 -16.42 -26.11 5.91
C PRO A 79 -14.92 -25.77 6.07
N ALA A 80 -14.01 -26.59 5.53
CA ALA A 80 -12.58 -26.40 5.60
C ALA A 80 -11.89 -26.62 4.25
N PRO A 81 -12.26 -25.80 3.22
CA PRO A 81 -11.76 -26.04 1.87
C PRO A 81 -10.24 -25.83 1.79
N LYS A 82 -9.62 -26.64 0.95
CA LYS A 82 -8.18 -26.63 0.70
C LYS A 82 -7.86 -26.19 -0.72
N CYS A 83 -6.69 -25.59 -0.92
CA CYS A 83 -6.25 -25.21 -2.27
C CYS A 83 -5.75 -26.44 -3.05
N THR A 84 -6.66 -27.21 -3.57
CA THR A 84 -6.34 -28.45 -4.30
C THR A 84 -5.70 -28.21 -5.68
N LYS A 85 -5.88 -27.01 -6.23
CA LYS A 85 -5.31 -26.59 -7.51
C LYS A 85 -4.00 -25.81 -7.37
N CYS A 86 -3.60 -25.46 -6.15
CA CYS A 86 -2.33 -24.80 -5.87
C CYS A 86 -1.14 -25.74 -6.12
N ASP A 87 0.03 -25.14 -6.32
CA ASP A 87 1.29 -25.83 -6.44
C ASP A 87 2.21 -25.58 -5.23
N GLY A 88 3.27 -26.40 -5.12
CA GLY A 88 4.31 -26.25 -4.10
C GLY A 88 3.78 -26.35 -2.69
N GLU A 89 4.27 -25.47 -1.83
CA GLU A 89 3.92 -25.45 -0.39
C GLU A 89 2.46 -25.14 -0.11
N ARG A 90 1.72 -24.55 -1.06
CA ARG A 90 0.30 -24.20 -0.93
C ARG A 90 -0.63 -25.33 -1.35
N LYS A 91 -0.10 -26.38 -1.98
CA LYS A 91 -0.88 -27.54 -2.39
C LYS A 91 -1.58 -28.18 -1.19
N ASP A 92 -2.89 -28.34 -1.30
CA ASP A 92 -3.76 -28.96 -0.29
C ASP A 92 -3.74 -28.27 1.10
N GLN A 93 -3.21 -27.05 1.19
CA GLN A 93 -3.28 -26.26 2.41
C GLN A 93 -4.66 -25.64 2.59
N PRO A 94 -5.11 -25.41 3.83
CA PRO A 94 -6.36 -24.70 4.11
C PRO A 94 -6.37 -23.32 3.43
N ILE A 95 -7.50 -22.97 2.81
CA ILE A 95 -7.67 -21.66 2.19
C ILE A 95 -7.81 -20.56 3.25
N VAL A 96 -8.52 -20.83 4.36
CA VAL A 96 -8.59 -19.91 5.50
C VAL A 96 -7.22 -19.87 6.18
N GLY A 97 -6.71 -18.66 6.39
CA GLY A 97 -5.37 -18.41 6.90
C GLY A 97 -4.28 -18.29 5.82
N MET A 98 -4.58 -18.64 4.58
CA MET A 98 -3.62 -18.56 3.48
C MET A 98 -3.32 -17.11 3.09
N VAL A 99 -2.03 -16.78 2.94
CA VAL A 99 -1.58 -15.51 2.34
C VAL A 99 -1.75 -15.62 0.83
N ILE A 100 -2.67 -14.83 0.30
CA ILE A 100 -2.99 -14.77 -1.14
C ILE A 100 -2.49 -13.51 -1.84
N LEU A 101 -2.15 -12.47 -1.09
CA LEU A 101 -1.56 -11.22 -1.59
C LEU A 101 -0.20 -11.02 -0.93
N TRP A 102 0.82 -10.64 -1.70
CA TRP A 102 2.14 -10.33 -1.14
C TRP A 102 2.96 -9.41 -2.02
N GLY A 103 3.85 -8.65 -1.37
CA GLY A 103 4.93 -7.91 -2.02
C GLY A 103 4.53 -6.58 -2.64
N LEU A 104 3.31 -6.06 -2.40
CA LEU A 104 2.89 -4.78 -2.96
C LEU A 104 3.55 -3.62 -2.22
N SER A 105 4.01 -2.64 -2.97
CA SER A 105 4.55 -1.37 -2.47
C SER A 105 3.73 -0.21 -2.99
N ARG A 106 3.73 0.90 -2.25
CA ARG A 106 3.04 2.10 -2.68
C ARG A 106 3.72 2.71 -3.92
N ASP A 107 2.91 3.07 -4.90
CA ASP A 107 3.31 3.72 -6.15
C ASP A 107 2.29 4.82 -6.48
N GLY A 108 2.51 6.02 -5.95
CA GLY A 108 1.54 7.11 -6.02
C GLY A 108 0.24 6.82 -5.28
N ALA A 109 -0.89 6.80 -6.00
CA ALA A 109 -2.21 6.45 -5.46
C ALA A 109 -2.47 4.94 -5.41
N GLU A 110 -1.63 4.14 -6.09
CA GLU A 110 -1.76 2.70 -6.20
C GLU A 110 -0.74 1.97 -5.32
N TRP A 111 -0.96 0.68 -5.14
CA TRP A 111 0.01 -0.29 -4.62
C TRP A 111 0.25 -1.33 -5.70
N SER A 112 1.50 -1.49 -6.10
CA SER A 112 1.89 -2.31 -7.25
C SER A 112 3.11 -3.19 -6.95
N GLY A 113 3.55 -3.96 -7.97
CA GLY A 113 4.75 -4.79 -7.90
C GLY A 113 4.58 -6.11 -7.16
N GLY A 114 3.43 -6.35 -6.57
CA GLY A 114 3.12 -7.58 -5.84
C GLY A 114 2.44 -8.65 -6.70
N ARG A 115 1.94 -9.67 -5.99
CA ARG A 115 1.26 -10.82 -6.58
C ARG A 115 -0.01 -11.15 -5.82
N ILE A 116 -0.94 -11.79 -6.53
CA ILE A 116 -2.16 -12.39 -5.98
C ILE A 116 -2.32 -13.82 -6.45
N LEU A 117 -2.61 -14.71 -5.52
CA LEU A 117 -3.01 -16.10 -5.79
C LEU A 117 -4.53 -16.17 -5.85
N ASP A 118 -5.05 -16.83 -6.85
CA ASP A 118 -6.45 -17.24 -6.92
C ASP A 118 -6.55 -18.72 -6.51
N PRO A 119 -7.11 -19.02 -5.30
CA PRO A 119 -7.20 -20.39 -4.83
C PRO A 119 -8.15 -21.28 -5.65
N ASP A 120 -9.10 -20.69 -6.38
CA ASP A 120 -10.08 -21.45 -7.18
C ASP A 120 -9.45 -22.10 -8.40
N ASN A 121 -8.42 -21.49 -8.96
CA ASN A 121 -7.71 -22.03 -10.11
C ASN A 121 -6.23 -22.36 -9.83
N GLY A 122 -5.71 -22.01 -8.65
CA GLY A 122 -4.33 -22.24 -8.23
C GLY A 122 -3.30 -21.32 -8.87
N SER A 123 -3.73 -20.35 -9.68
CA SER A 123 -2.83 -19.48 -10.44
C SER A 123 -2.43 -18.24 -9.67
N THR A 124 -1.20 -17.79 -9.91
CA THR A 124 -0.66 -16.55 -9.34
C THR A 124 -0.50 -15.50 -10.44
N TYR A 125 -1.02 -14.32 -10.16
CA TYR A 125 -1.01 -13.16 -11.05
C TYR A 125 -0.15 -12.04 -10.49
N ARG A 126 0.32 -11.12 -11.33
CA ARG A 126 0.79 -9.82 -10.88
C ARG A 126 -0.40 -9.05 -10.32
N CYS A 127 -0.16 -8.21 -9.32
CA CYS A 127 -1.24 -7.49 -8.65
C CYS A 127 -0.93 -6.01 -8.52
N LEU A 128 -1.96 -5.20 -8.74
CA LEU A 128 -2.01 -3.81 -8.32
C LEU A 128 -3.35 -3.56 -7.60
N MET A 129 -3.35 -2.59 -6.69
CA MET A 129 -4.50 -2.20 -5.88
C MET A 129 -4.62 -0.70 -5.81
N GLU A 130 -5.84 -0.20 -5.79
CA GLU A 130 -6.17 1.21 -5.62
C GLU A 130 -7.38 1.35 -4.69
N PRO A 131 -7.23 1.97 -3.49
CA PRO A 131 -8.37 2.39 -2.69
C PRO A 131 -9.14 3.48 -3.43
N VAL A 132 -10.44 3.33 -3.51
CA VAL A 132 -11.33 4.27 -4.17
C VAL A 132 -12.51 4.62 -3.27
N GLU A 133 -13.30 5.62 -3.68
CA GLU A 133 -14.48 6.09 -2.92
C GLU A 133 -14.14 6.37 -1.45
N GLY A 134 -13.07 7.14 -1.21
CA GLY A 134 -12.64 7.49 0.14
C GLY A 134 -12.15 6.30 0.99
N GLY A 135 -11.75 5.20 0.35
CA GLY A 135 -11.27 3.99 1.02
C GLY A 135 -12.36 3.02 1.44
N SER A 136 -13.61 3.25 1.03
CA SER A 136 -14.72 2.30 1.24
C SER A 136 -14.67 1.12 0.29
N LYS A 137 -13.99 1.29 -0.86
CA LYS A 137 -13.78 0.24 -1.86
C LYS A 137 -12.31 0.10 -2.22
N LEU A 138 -11.92 -1.10 -2.63
CA LEU A 138 -10.58 -1.42 -3.09
C LEU A 138 -10.69 -2.08 -4.46
N LYS A 139 -10.18 -1.43 -5.49
CA LYS A 139 -9.95 -2.08 -6.77
C LYS A 139 -8.73 -2.97 -6.66
N VAL A 140 -8.88 -4.24 -6.99
CA VAL A 140 -7.81 -5.24 -7.02
C VAL A 140 -7.72 -5.80 -8.42
N ARG A 141 -6.59 -5.60 -9.08
CA ARG A 141 -6.36 -6.06 -10.44
C ARG A 141 -5.28 -7.12 -10.47
N GLY A 142 -5.67 -8.32 -10.89
CA GLY A 142 -4.76 -9.40 -11.25
C GLY A 142 -4.50 -9.39 -12.76
N TYR A 143 -3.23 -9.55 -13.19
CA TYR A 143 -2.86 -9.51 -14.59
C TYR A 143 -1.65 -10.38 -14.91
N ILE A 144 -1.50 -10.73 -16.20
CA ILE A 144 -0.35 -11.47 -16.74
C ILE A 144 0.33 -10.58 -17.79
N GLY A 145 1.65 -10.45 -17.69
CA GLY A 145 2.42 -9.61 -18.61
C GLY A 145 2.13 -8.12 -18.41
N LEU A 146 1.38 -7.49 -19.31
CA LEU A 146 1.00 -6.09 -19.23
C LEU A 146 -0.28 -5.93 -18.41
N SER A 147 -0.39 -4.85 -17.65
CA SER A 147 -1.56 -4.60 -16.77
C SER A 147 -2.87 -4.41 -17.51
N ILE A 148 -2.85 -4.15 -18.82
CA ILE A 148 -4.06 -4.08 -19.65
C ILE A 148 -4.72 -5.45 -19.84
N ILE A 149 -3.95 -6.56 -19.73
CA ILE A 149 -4.44 -7.92 -19.85
C ILE A 149 -4.65 -8.48 -18.45
N GLY A 150 -5.82 -8.30 -17.90
CA GLY A 150 -6.10 -8.73 -16.54
C GLY A 150 -7.57 -8.54 -16.18
N ARG A 151 -7.90 -8.96 -14.94
CA ARG A 151 -9.22 -8.89 -14.35
C ARG A 151 -9.18 -7.95 -13.14
N THR A 152 -10.18 -7.11 -13.01
CA THR A 152 -10.34 -6.21 -11.87
C THR A 152 -11.56 -6.64 -11.07
N GLN A 153 -11.36 -6.80 -9.76
CA GLN A 153 -12.42 -6.94 -8.78
C GLN A 153 -12.52 -5.68 -7.94
N VAL A 154 -13.70 -5.41 -7.42
CA VAL A 154 -13.93 -4.35 -6.43
C VAL A 154 -14.30 -5.03 -5.11
N TRP A 155 -13.41 -4.91 -4.14
CA TRP A 155 -13.65 -5.41 -2.78
C TRP A 155 -14.26 -4.31 -1.93
N LEU A 156 -15.13 -4.69 -1.02
CA LEU A 156 -15.83 -3.77 -0.12
C LEU A 156 -15.16 -3.78 1.25
N ARG A 157 -14.99 -2.59 1.84
CA ARG A 157 -14.41 -2.53 3.18
C ARG A 157 -15.33 -3.25 4.16
N ALA A 158 -14.76 -4.18 4.90
CA ALA A 158 -15.44 -4.90 5.97
C ALA A 158 -15.15 -4.20 7.31
N GLU A 159 -16.14 -4.17 8.19
CA GLU A 159 -16.02 -3.64 9.55
C GLU A 159 -15.21 -4.58 10.47
#